data_592bd1f9581cf993e723408418a1dbb5
#
_entry.id   592bd1f9581cf993e723408418a1dbb5
#
_cell.length_a   1.000
_cell.length_b   1.000
_cell.length_c   1.000
_cell.angle_alpha   90.00
_cell.angle_beta   90.00
_cell.angle_gamma   90.00
#
_symmetry.space_group_name_H-M   'P 1'
#
loop_
_entity.id
_entity.type
_entity.pdbx_description
1 polymer ?
#
loop_
_entity_poly.entity_id
_entity_poly.type
_entity_poly.pdbx_seq_one_letter_code
_entity_poly.pdbx_strand_id
1 'polypeptide(L)'
;MTTKNRIKRWLDSDVGYSFRKSPTAIVAALIAAVCVFCALFAGWVAPHNPFDLTTLELSDARIPPVWSDEGSWKYILGTDDQGRDILSALMYGARISLIVGLASVALSVVVGVALGLLAGFKGGWIDSVLMRLCDVMLSFPAILVALLIAGVGRALFPNANESLAFGVLIISISLTGWVQYARTVRGSTMVERNKEYVQAARVTGVAPLRIMGKHVLPNVMTTVIVLSTMKVGGLILAEATLSFLGVGVPVTEPSLGMLVKNGFDVLFSGYWWIAVMPGLYIMLIVFGINLLGDFLRDEFNPKLK
;
A
#
# COMPACT_ATOMS: atom_id res chain seq x y z
N MET A 1 19.97 -17.06 -19.90
CA MET A 1 18.54 -17.10 -20.33
C MET A 1 18.10 -15.67 -20.59
N THR A 2 17.84 -15.28 -21.82
CA THR A 2 17.53 -13.92 -22.22
C THR A 2 16.13 -13.50 -21.73
N THR A 3 15.98 -12.24 -21.35
CA THR A 3 14.73 -11.61 -20.85
C THR A 3 13.54 -11.88 -21.81
N LYS A 4 13.80 -11.96 -23.09
CA LYS A 4 12.84 -12.27 -24.16
C LYS A 4 12.19 -13.66 -24.00
N ASN A 5 12.93 -14.67 -23.49
CA ASN A 5 12.41 -16.02 -23.24
C ASN A 5 11.55 -16.10 -21.97
N ARG A 6 11.76 -15.22 -20.98
CA ARG A 6 10.92 -15.14 -19.77
C ARG A 6 9.56 -14.51 -20.07
N ILE A 7 9.54 -13.43 -20.85
CA ILE A 7 8.30 -12.76 -21.28
C ILE A 7 7.45 -13.69 -22.12
N LYS A 8 8.06 -14.42 -23.08
CA LYS A 8 7.35 -15.39 -23.92
C LYS A 8 6.72 -16.53 -23.09
N ARG A 9 7.47 -17.08 -22.12
CA ARG A 9 6.95 -18.10 -21.19
C ARG A 9 5.79 -17.60 -20.32
N TRP A 10 5.84 -16.34 -19.89
CA TRP A 10 4.75 -15.75 -19.13
C TRP A 10 3.52 -15.52 -20.01
N LEU A 11 3.72 -15.04 -21.22
CA LEU A 11 2.64 -14.85 -22.19
C LEU A 11 1.96 -16.17 -22.62
N ASP A 12 2.69 -17.28 -22.60
CA ASP A 12 2.20 -18.62 -22.92
C ASP A 12 1.66 -19.38 -21.68
N SER A 13 1.70 -18.75 -20.47
CA SER A 13 1.11 -19.32 -19.27
C SER A 13 -0.40 -19.08 -19.22
N ASP A 14 -1.13 -19.91 -18.43
CA ASP A 14 -2.57 -19.76 -18.19
C ASP A 14 -2.91 -18.36 -17.69
N VAL A 15 -2.08 -17.81 -16.77
CA VAL A 15 -2.21 -16.45 -16.25
C VAL A 15 -2.11 -15.41 -17.36
N GLY A 16 -1.12 -15.53 -18.25
CA GLY A 16 -0.93 -14.61 -19.38
C GLY A 16 -2.07 -14.68 -20.41
N TYR A 17 -2.65 -15.86 -20.59
CA TYR A 17 -3.82 -16.05 -21.43
C TYR A 17 -5.07 -15.40 -20.83
N SER A 18 -5.36 -15.69 -19.55
CA SER A 18 -6.49 -15.11 -18.80
C SER A 18 -6.38 -13.58 -18.73
N PHE A 19 -5.17 -13.05 -18.49
CA PHE A 19 -4.90 -11.62 -18.48
C PHE A 19 -5.28 -10.93 -19.79
N ARG A 20 -4.87 -11.50 -20.92
CA ARG A 20 -5.19 -10.95 -22.26
C ARG A 20 -6.67 -10.99 -22.60
N LYS A 21 -7.43 -11.91 -22.01
CA LYS A 21 -8.89 -12.02 -22.21
C LYS A 21 -9.69 -11.11 -21.27
N SER A 22 -9.09 -10.54 -20.23
CA SER A 22 -9.75 -9.67 -19.28
C SER A 22 -9.48 -8.19 -19.57
N PRO A 23 -10.39 -7.46 -20.24
CA PRO A 23 -10.21 -6.02 -20.48
C PRO A 23 -10.04 -5.22 -19.20
N THR A 24 -10.75 -5.62 -18.14
CA THR A 24 -10.67 -4.99 -16.82
C THR A 24 -9.29 -5.13 -16.19
N ALA A 25 -8.66 -6.31 -16.29
CA ALA A 25 -7.30 -6.54 -15.79
C ALA A 25 -6.26 -5.73 -16.59
N ILE A 26 -6.43 -5.61 -17.91
CA ILE A 26 -5.53 -4.81 -18.77
C ILE A 26 -5.63 -3.33 -18.39
N VAL A 27 -6.84 -2.78 -18.28
CA VAL A 27 -7.05 -1.38 -17.90
C VAL A 27 -6.52 -1.11 -16.49
N ALA A 28 -6.80 -2.00 -15.54
CA ALA A 28 -6.28 -1.90 -14.18
C ALA A 28 -4.74 -1.90 -14.12
N ALA A 29 -4.13 -2.82 -14.86
CA ALA A 29 -2.67 -2.91 -14.95
C ALA A 29 -2.05 -1.66 -15.61
N LEU A 30 -2.71 -1.11 -16.64
CA LEU A 30 -2.27 0.11 -17.29
C LEU A 30 -2.33 1.30 -16.34
N ILE A 31 -3.47 1.49 -15.65
CA ILE A 31 -3.63 2.57 -14.65
C ILE A 31 -2.56 2.44 -13.57
N ALA A 32 -2.44 1.27 -12.95
CA ALA A 32 -1.47 1.04 -11.89
C ALA A 32 -0.03 1.26 -12.39
N ALA A 33 0.31 0.76 -13.59
CA ALA A 33 1.64 0.93 -14.18
C ALA A 33 1.96 2.39 -14.47
N VAL A 34 1.03 3.16 -15.03
CA VAL A 34 1.21 4.60 -15.28
C VAL A 34 1.40 5.35 -13.97
N CYS A 35 0.55 5.13 -12.97
CA CYS A 35 0.68 5.80 -11.67
C CYS A 35 2.01 5.47 -10.97
N VAL A 36 2.40 4.19 -10.95
CA VAL A 36 3.67 3.75 -10.37
C VAL A 36 4.86 4.30 -11.14
N PHE A 37 4.80 4.30 -12.48
CA PHE A 37 5.83 4.87 -13.32
C PHE A 37 6.01 6.37 -13.04
N CYS A 38 4.93 7.15 -13.06
CA CYS A 38 4.96 8.58 -12.75
C CYS A 38 5.52 8.85 -11.34
N ALA A 39 5.16 8.03 -10.36
CA ALA A 39 5.65 8.16 -9.00
C ALA A 39 7.16 7.85 -8.89
N LEU A 40 7.63 6.75 -9.50
CA LEU A 40 9.04 6.34 -9.42
C LEU A 40 9.96 7.30 -10.18
N PHE A 41 9.51 7.77 -11.34
CA PHE A 41 10.27 8.65 -12.22
C PHE A 41 9.84 10.12 -12.12
N ALA A 42 9.21 10.52 -10.99
CA ALA A 42 8.73 11.88 -10.78
C ALA A 42 9.81 12.95 -11.06
N GLY A 43 11.05 12.73 -10.61
CA GLY A 43 12.17 13.66 -10.85
C GLY A 43 12.57 13.85 -12.31
N TRP A 44 12.09 12.99 -13.24
CA TRP A 44 12.39 13.09 -14.68
C TRP A 44 11.16 13.43 -15.52
N VAL A 45 9.98 13.02 -15.04
CA VAL A 45 8.71 13.14 -15.79
C VAL A 45 7.92 14.38 -15.34
N ALA A 46 8.07 14.80 -14.09
CA ALA A 46 7.36 15.96 -13.57
C ALA A 46 7.81 17.24 -14.27
N PRO A 47 6.88 18.09 -14.74
CA PRO A 47 7.22 19.35 -15.41
C PRO A 47 8.03 20.31 -14.55
N HIS A 48 7.76 20.31 -13.24
CA HIS A 48 8.39 21.20 -12.26
C HIS A 48 8.85 20.41 -11.02
N ASN A 49 9.80 20.95 -10.26
CA ASN A 49 10.10 20.43 -8.92
C ASN A 49 9.28 21.22 -7.89
N PRO A 50 8.20 20.66 -7.33
CA PRO A 50 7.32 21.38 -6.42
C PRO A 50 7.94 21.65 -5.03
N PHE A 51 9.19 21.18 -4.79
CA PHE A 51 9.91 21.32 -3.51
C PHE A 51 11.16 22.20 -3.64
N ASP A 52 11.46 22.67 -4.82
CA ASP A 52 12.55 23.63 -5.04
C ASP A 52 12.03 25.04 -4.78
N LEU A 53 12.26 25.53 -3.57
CA LEU A 53 11.84 26.86 -3.14
C LEU A 53 12.45 27.99 -3.99
N THR A 54 13.52 27.72 -4.74
CA THR A 54 14.17 28.73 -5.61
C THR A 54 13.40 28.98 -6.91
N THR A 55 12.55 28.01 -7.31
CA THR A 55 11.75 28.07 -8.54
C THR A 55 10.27 28.40 -8.29
N LEU A 56 9.86 28.45 -7.01
CA LEU A 56 8.49 28.77 -6.64
C LEU A 56 8.25 30.28 -6.59
N GLU A 57 7.26 30.72 -7.35
CA GLU A 57 6.80 32.11 -7.35
C GLU A 57 5.42 32.20 -6.69
N LEU A 58 5.31 32.97 -5.61
CA LEU A 58 4.03 33.21 -4.93
C LEU A 58 3.00 33.93 -5.81
N SER A 59 3.45 34.60 -6.86
CA SER A 59 2.61 35.18 -7.92
C SER A 59 1.82 34.11 -8.69
N ASP A 60 2.35 32.89 -8.75
CA ASP A 60 1.72 31.76 -9.43
C ASP A 60 0.80 30.95 -8.50
N ALA A 61 0.50 31.46 -7.29
CA ALA A 61 -0.38 30.77 -6.35
C ALA A 61 -1.84 30.76 -6.85
N ARG A 62 -2.48 29.59 -6.73
CA ARG A 62 -3.90 29.37 -6.99
C ARG A 62 -4.32 29.60 -8.44
N ILE A 63 -3.43 29.42 -9.39
CA ILE A 63 -3.78 29.41 -10.82
C ILE A 63 -4.69 28.21 -11.08
N PRO A 64 -5.87 28.39 -11.72
CA PRO A 64 -6.78 27.30 -12.01
C PRO A 64 -6.25 26.37 -13.13
N PRO A 65 -6.83 25.16 -13.28
CA PRO A 65 -6.46 24.24 -14.37
C PRO A 65 -6.62 24.86 -15.76
N VAL A 66 -5.86 24.36 -16.73
CA VAL A 66 -5.75 24.90 -18.11
C VAL A 66 -7.08 25.03 -18.84
N TRP A 67 -8.11 24.27 -18.49
CA TRP A 67 -9.46 24.35 -19.08
C TRP A 67 -10.34 25.44 -18.48
N SER A 68 -9.85 26.20 -17.52
CA SER A 68 -10.55 27.37 -16.94
C SER A 68 -10.08 28.65 -17.62
N ASP A 69 -10.94 29.69 -17.60
CA ASP A 69 -10.68 30.97 -18.30
C ASP A 69 -9.33 31.65 -17.90
N GLU A 70 -8.92 31.49 -16.63
CA GLU A 70 -7.66 31.99 -16.08
C GLU A 70 -6.54 30.93 -16.04
N GLY A 71 -6.75 29.78 -16.68
CA GLY A 71 -5.82 28.66 -16.69
C GLY A 71 -4.59 28.91 -17.55
N SER A 72 -3.47 28.28 -17.21
CA SER A 72 -2.22 28.39 -17.93
C SER A 72 -1.68 27.03 -18.38
N TRP A 73 -1.20 26.93 -19.61
CA TRP A 73 -0.51 25.74 -20.11
C TRP A 73 0.78 25.42 -19.37
N LYS A 74 1.33 26.38 -18.62
CA LYS A 74 2.47 26.15 -17.72
C LYS A 74 2.10 25.18 -16.59
N TYR A 75 0.83 25.22 -16.13
CA TYR A 75 0.32 24.40 -15.02
C TYR A 75 -0.97 23.69 -15.42
N ILE A 76 -0.85 22.51 -16.00
CA ILE A 76 -1.98 21.76 -16.61
C ILE A 76 -3.13 21.53 -15.62
N LEU A 77 -2.82 21.11 -14.40
CA LEU A 77 -3.81 20.88 -13.34
C LEU A 77 -3.96 22.06 -12.37
N GLY A 78 -3.31 23.18 -12.69
CA GLY A 78 -3.27 24.37 -11.86
C GLY A 78 -2.19 24.29 -10.77
N THR A 79 -2.22 25.28 -9.87
CA THR A 79 -1.27 25.41 -8.77
C THR A 79 -1.99 25.40 -7.42
N ASP A 80 -1.24 25.11 -6.36
CA ASP A 80 -1.73 25.18 -4.98
C ASP A 80 -1.58 26.59 -4.37
N ASP A 81 -1.82 26.72 -3.08
CA ASP A 81 -1.73 27.95 -2.32
C ASP A 81 -0.30 28.52 -2.19
N GLN A 82 0.71 27.71 -2.48
CA GLN A 82 2.13 28.09 -2.47
C GLN A 82 2.72 28.26 -3.88
N GLY A 83 1.92 28.18 -4.95
CA GLY A 83 2.37 28.25 -6.33
C GLY A 83 2.99 26.97 -6.88
N ARG A 84 2.85 25.84 -6.16
CA ARG A 84 3.37 24.53 -6.61
C ARG A 84 2.48 23.93 -7.69
N ASP A 85 3.08 23.43 -8.76
CA ASP A 85 2.38 22.68 -9.80
C ASP A 85 1.73 21.41 -9.24
N ILE A 86 0.40 21.30 -9.36
CA ILE A 86 -0.35 20.17 -8.81
C ILE A 86 0.02 18.87 -9.53
N LEU A 87 0.20 18.87 -10.85
CA LEU A 87 0.58 17.68 -11.59
C LEU A 87 1.91 17.09 -11.08
N SER A 88 2.90 17.94 -10.90
CA SER A 88 4.19 17.54 -10.32
C SER A 88 4.05 17.07 -8.87
N ALA A 89 3.30 17.82 -8.05
CA ALA A 89 3.05 17.46 -6.66
C ALA A 89 2.36 16.09 -6.52
N LEU A 90 1.44 15.73 -7.42
CA LEU A 90 0.81 14.41 -7.45
C LEU A 90 1.82 13.29 -7.71
N MET A 91 2.76 13.47 -8.64
CA MET A 91 3.78 12.47 -8.95
C MET A 91 4.72 12.23 -7.75
N TYR A 92 5.21 13.31 -7.14
CA TYR A 92 6.06 13.22 -5.95
C TYR A 92 5.30 12.68 -4.74
N GLY A 93 4.07 13.15 -4.49
CA GLY A 93 3.23 12.68 -3.40
C GLY A 93 2.87 11.20 -3.52
N ALA A 94 2.59 10.72 -4.74
CA ALA A 94 2.34 9.31 -5.01
C ALA A 94 3.54 8.42 -4.67
N ARG A 95 4.77 8.90 -4.93
CA ARG A 95 5.99 8.16 -4.58
C ARG A 95 6.05 7.89 -3.09
N ILE A 96 5.76 8.89 -2.27
CA ILE A 96 5.76 8.77 -0.80
C ILE A 96 4.66 7.84 -0.33
N SER A 97 3.42 8.05 -0.78
CA SER A 97 2.27 7.19 -0.42
C SER A 97 2.50 5.73 -0.82
N LEU A 98 3.12 5.47 -1.98
CA LEU A 98 3.47 4.11 -2.42
C LEU A 98 4.56 3.49 -1.53
N ILE A 99 5.61 4.23 -1.20
CA ILE A 99 6.69 3.74 -0.33
C ILE A 99 6.14 3.37 1.04
N VAL A 100 5.37 4.26 1.68
CA VAL A 100 4.76 4.02 2.99
C VAL A 100 3.78 2.85 2.93
N GLY A 101 2.90 2.82 1.92
CA GLY A 101 1.93 1.74 1.74
C GLY A 101 2.60 0.38 1.57
N LEU A 102 3.58 0.26 0.67
CA LEU A 102 4.31 -1.00 0.42
C LEU A 102 5.15 -1.43 1.62
N ALA A 103 5.83 -0.50 2.30
CA ALA A 103 6.58 -0.80 3.51
C ALA A 103 5.66 -1.30 4.64
N SER A 104 4.46 -0.70 4.77
CA SER A 104 3.45 -1.14 5.74
C SER A 104 2.90 -2.52 5.41
N VAL A 105 2.67 -2.83 4.12
CA VAL A 105 2.33 -4.21 3.69
C VAL A 105 3.43 -5.18 4.07
N ALA A 106 4.68 -4.87 3.72
CA ALA A 106 5.82 -5.75 3.98
C ALA A 106 5.97 -6.06 5.47
N LEU A 107 5.89 -5.04 6.33
CA LEU A 107 5.98 -5.23 7.78
C LEU A 107 4.78 -6.02 8.32
N SER A 108 3.56 -5.72 7.86
CA SER A 108 2.35 -6.48 8.22
C SER A 108 2.45 -7.96 7.82
N VAL A 109 3.00 -8.24 6.64
CA VAL A 109 3.26 -9.61 6.16
C VAL A 109 4.25 -10.31 7.06
N VAL A 110 5.40 -9.70 7.35
CA VAL A 110 6.44 -10.33 8.18
C VAL A 110 5.87 -10.70 9.56
N VAL A 111 5.22 -9.76 10.24
CA VAL A 111 4.65 -9.98 11.57
C VAL A 111 3.50 -10.99 11.50
N GLY A 112 2.56 -10.79 10.58
CA GLY A 112 1.37 -11.64 10.45
C GLY A 112 1.70 -13.07 10.04
N VAL A 113 2.63 -13.26 9.10
CA VAL A 113 3.08 -14.60 8.69
C VAL A 113 3.78 -15.31 9.84
N ALA A 114 4.70 -14.64 10.55
CA ALA A 114 5.42 -15.24 11.66
C ALA A 114 4.47 -15.69 12.77
N LEU A 115 3.56 -14.82 13.20
CA LEU A 115 2.60 -15.12 14.27
C LEU A 115 1.53 -16.13 13.83
N GLY A 116 1.01 -16.01 12.61
CA GLY A 116 0.01 -16.93 12.06
C GLY A 116 0.57 -18.34 11.86
N LEU A 117 1.80 -18.46 11.36
CA LEU A 117 2.49 -19.73 11.19
C LEU A 117 2.74 -20.39 12.56
N LEU A 118 3.20 -19.61 13.55
CA LEU A 118 3.43 -20.08 14.91
C LEU A 118 2.11 -20.59 15.55
N ALA A 119 1.05 -19.80 15.48
CA ALA A 119 -0.28 -20.15 16.00
C ALA A 119 -0.82 -21.42 15.33
N GLY A 120 -0.85 -21.46 14.01
CA GLY A 120 -1.39 -22.57 13.24
C GLY A 120 -0.60 -23.88 13.38
N PHE A 121 0.73 -23.80 13.52
CA PHE A 121 1.58 -24.98 13.61
C PHE A 121 1.62 -25.58 15.03
N LYS A 122 1.83 -24.76 16.07
CA LYS A 122 1.89 -25.22 17.46
C LYS A 122 0.51 -25.52 18.04
N GLY A 123 -0.48 -24.67 17.77
CA GLY A 123 -1.82 -24.82 18.37
C GLY A 123 -1.83 -24.55 19.88
N GLY A 124 -2.84 -25.11 20.56
CA GLY A 124 -2.97 -25.04 22.02
C GLY A 124 -3.06 -23.61 22.56
N TRP A 125 -2.41 -23.36 23.71
CA TRP A 125 -2.48 -22.07 24.37
C TRP A 125 -1.86 -20.93 23.57
N ILE A 126 -0.80 -21.21 22.79
CA ILE A 126 -0.15 -20.21 21.92
C ILE A 126 -1.13 -19.68 20.87
N ASP A 127 -1.85 -20.60 20.23
CA ASP A 127 -2.92 -20.26 19.29
C ASP A 127 -4.01 -19.42 19.95
N SER A 128 -4.49 -19.88 21.12
CA SER A 128 -5.54 -19.20 21.87
C SER A 128 -5.16 -17.76 22.25
N VAL A 129 -3.93 -17.56 22.75
CA VAL A 129 -3.45 -16.22 23.14
C VAL A 129 -3.30 -15.32 21.93
N LEU A 130 -2.66 -15.80 20.83
CA LEU A 130 -2.47 -15.00 19.62
C LEU A 130 -3.80 -14.64 18.95
N MET A 131 -4.76 -15.56 18.91
CA MET A 131 -6.08 -15.26 18.35
C MET A 131 -6.88 -14.31 19.25
N ARG A 132 -6.74 -14.41 20.55
CA ARG A 132 -7.36 -13.43 21.47
C ARG A 132 -6.78 -12.04 21.29
N LEU A 133 -5.47 -11.93 21.07
CA LEU A 133 -4.84 -10.64 20.72
C LEU A 133 -5.39 -10.11 19.39
N CYS A 134 -5.54 -10.96 18.38
CA CYS A 134 -6.20 -10.59 17.13
C CYS A 134 -7.63 -10.10 17.34
N ASP A 135 -8.41 -10.77 18.21
CA ASP A 135 -9.79 -10.38 18.54
C ASP A 135 -9.86 -9.00 19.18
N VAL A 136 -8.96 -8.73 20.13
CA VAL A 136 -8.84 -7.41 20.78
C VAL A 136 -8.52 -6.33 19.75
N MET A 137 -7.54 -6.57 18.87
CA MET A 137 -7.17 -5.61 17.84
C MET A 137 -8.31 -5.31 16.86
N LEU A 138 -9.12 -6.30 16.52
CA LEU A 138 -10.28 -6.13 15.62
C LEU A 138 -11.52 -5.53 16.31
N SER A 139 -11.55 -5.49 17.65
CA SER A 139 -12.64 -4.85 18.39
C SER A 139 -12.63 -3.32 18.25
N PHE A 140 -11.50 -2.76 17.82
CA PHE A 140 -11.36 -1.32 17.60
C PHE A 140 -11.29 -1.01 16.09
N PRO A 141 -11.87 0.11 15.64
CA PRO A 141 -11.65 0.58 14.27
C PRO A 141 -10.15 0.78 13.98
N ALA A 142 -9.64 0.11 12.94
CA ALA A 142 -8.21 0.09 12.62
C ALA A 142 -7.61 1.49 12.49
N ILE A 143 -8.36 2.43 11.87
CA ILE A 143 -7.88 3.80 11.68
C ILE A 143 -7.69 4.54 13.02
N LEU A 144 -8.56 4.30 14.02
CA LEU A 144 -8.42 4.92 15.33
C LEU A 144 -7.20 4.39 16.09
N VAL A 145 -6.94 3.09 15.98
CA VAL A 145 -5.72 2.49 16.57
C VAL A 145 -4.47 3.06 15.90
N ALA A 146 -4.44 3.13 14.57
CA ALA A 146 -3.33 3.71 13.84
C ALA A 146 -3.11 5.19 14.19
N LEU A 147 -4.20 5.96 14.30
CA LEU A 147 -4.17 7.37 14.71
C LEU A 147 -3.60 7.54 16.12
N LEU A 148 -4.04 6.71 17.07
CA LEU A 148 -3.53 6.72 18.43
C LEU A 148 -2.03 6.45 18.48
N ILE A 149 -1.58 5.38 17.80
CA ILE A 149 -0.16 4.99 17.77
C ILE A 149 0.70 6.08 17.12
N ALA A 150 0.25 6.62 15.97
CA ALA A 150 0.95 7.70 15.29
C ALA A 150 1.00 8.98 16.12
N GLY A 151 -0.11 9.33 16.80
CA GLY A 151 -0.19 10.49 17.70
C GLY A 151 0.72 10.36 18.92
N VAL A 152 0.70 9.19 19.58
CA VAL A 152 1.62 8.89 20.69
C VAL A 152 3.07 8.90 20.23
N GLY A 153 3.37 8.31 19.07
CA GLY A 153 4.71 8.32 18.50
C GLY A 153 5.24 9.74 18.27
N ARG A 154 4.41 10.64 17.72
CA ARG A 154 4.78 12.05 17.56
C ARG A 154 4.97 12.78 18.90
N ALA A 155 4.13 12.48 19.88
CA ALA A 155 4.25 13.09 21.20
C ALA A 155 5.53 12.65 21.93
N LEU A 156 5.94 11.39 21.78
CA LEU A 156 7.17 10.86 22.35
C LEU A 156 8.44 11.35 21.64
N PHE A 157 8.33 11.64 20.35
CA PHE A 157 9.45 12.09 19.51
C PHE A 157 9.14 13.41 18.79
N PRO A 158 8.96 14.53 19.54
CA PRO A 158 8.55 15.81 18.95
C PRO A 158 9.58 16.38 17.96
N ASN A 159 10.84 16.05 18.16
CA ASN A 159 11.96 16.47 17.31
C ASN A 159 12.43 15.33 16.39
N ALA A 160 11.52 14.40 16.03
CA ALA A 160 11.85 13.30 15.12
C ALA A 160 12.36 13.85 13.79
N ASN A 161 13.46 13.29 13.30
CA ASN A 161 13.84 13.49 11.91
C ASN A 161 12.83 12.79 10.98
N GLU A 162 12.88 13.12 9.70
CA GLU A 162 11.95 12.58 8.69
C GLU A 162 11.90 11.05 8.70
N SER A 163 13.07 10.38 8.77
CA SER A 163 13.15 8.92 8.79
C SER A 163 12.40 8.29 9.97
N LEU A 164 12.49 8.90 11.16
CA LEU A 164 11.79 8.42 12.35
C LEU A 164 10.28 8.65 12.24
N ALA A 165 9.86 9.79 11.68
CA ALA A 165 8.45 10.08 11.43
C ALA A 165 7.83 9.08 10.45
N PHE A 166 8.52 8.74 9.36
CA PHE A 166 8.13 7.66 8.44
C PHE A 166 8.05 6.31 9.15
N GLY A 167 9.04 5.99 9.98
CA GLY A 167 9.05 4.75 10.76
C GLY A 167 7.84 4.61 11.69
N VAL A 168 7.49 5.67 12.42
CA VAL A 168 6.30 5.73 13.29
C VAL A 168 5.03 5.49 12.47
N LEU A 169 4.90 6.13 11.32
CA LEU A 169 3.73 5.99 10.45
C LEU A 169 3.60 4.55 9.92
N ILE A 170 4.69 3.98 9.39
CA ILE A 170 4.71 2.60 8.88
C ILE A 170 4.34 1.60 9.99
N ILE A 171 4.92 1.75 11.20
CA ILE A 171 4.61 0.90 12.35
C ILE A 171 3.13 1.03 12.73
N SER A 172 2.59 2.25 12.78
CA SER A 172 1.20 2.51 13.16
C SER A 172 0.22 1.80 12.23
N ILE A 173 0.45 1.89 10.91
CA ILE A 173 -0.37 1.22 9.90
C ILE A 173 -0.18 -0.29 9.96
N SER A 174 1.06 -0.77 10.12
CA SER A 174 1.38 -2.19 10.13
C SER A 174 0.82 -2.92 11.35
N LEU A 175 0.78 -2.25 12.51
CA LEU A 175 0.20 -2.80 13.75
C LEU A 175 -1.31 -3.03 13.66
N THR A 176 -1.99 -2.46 12.70
CA THR A 176 -3.39 -2.77 12.41
C THR A 176 -3.52 -3.79 11.27
N GLY A 177 -2.58 -3.80 10.34
CA GLY A 177 -2.60 -4.65 9.15
C GLY A 177 -2.26 -6.12 9.38
N TRP A 178 -1.34 -6.44 10.31
CA TRP A 178 -0.81 -7.80 10.53
C TRP A 178 -1.88 -8.83 10.92
N VAL A 179 -2.95 -8.41 11.58
CA VAL A 179 -3.99 -9.31 12.14
C VAL A 179 -4.64 -10.19 11.07
N GLN A 180 -4.95 -9.61 9.91
CA GLN A 180 -5.58 -10.34 8.82
C GLN A 180 -4.62 -11.37 8.21
N TYR A 181 -3.33 -11.03 8.09
CA TYR A 181 -2.31 -11.99 7.66
C TYR A 181 -2.17 -13.11 8.67
N ALA A 182 -2.09 -12.81 9.96
CA ALA A 182 -1.97 -13.82 11.01
C ALA A 182 -3.14 -14.82 10.99
N ARG A 183 -4.37 -14.35 10.86
CA ARG A 183 -5.56 -15.22 10.80
C ARG A 183 -5.58 -16.08 9.54
N THR A 184 -5.28 -15.49 8.38
CA THR A 184 -5.26 -16.20 7.10
C THR A 184 -4.16 -17.26 7.09
N VAL A 185 -2.94 -16.89 7.50
CA VAL A 185 -1.80 -17.80 7.57
C VAL A 185 -2.03 -18.92 8.58
N ARG A 186 -2.61 -18.61 9.76
CA ARG A 186 -3.01 -19.63 10.74
C ARG A 186 -3.93 -20.66 10.11
N GLY A 187 -5.01 -20.22 9.44
CA GLY A 187 -5.97 -21.12 8.79
C GLY A 187 -5.29 -22.03 7.75
N SER A 188 -4.50 -21.46 6.86
CA SER A 188 -3.74 -22.20 5.84
C SER A 188 -2.73 -23.16 6.49
N THR A 189 -2.04 -22.75 7.55
CA THR A 189 -1.07 -23.58 8.29
C THR A 189 -1.73 -24.76 8.97
N MET A 190 -2.93 -24.58 9.52
CA MET A 190 -3.70 -25.69 10.14
C MET A 190 -4.08 -26.78 9.14
N VAL A 191 -4.39 -26.40 7.91
CA VAL A 191 -4.64 -27.35 6.82
C VAL A 191 -3.33 -28.03 6.41
N GLU A 192 -2.30 -27.24 6.16
CA GLU A 192 -1.03 -27.71 5.59
C GLU A 192 -0.26 -28.63 6.55
N ARG A 193 -0.27 -28.35 7.86
CA ARG A 193 0.40 -29.19 8.87
C ARG A 193 -0.12 -30.62 8.97
N ASN A 194 -1.32 -30.88 8.48
CA ASN A 194 -1.97 -32.19 8.53
C ASN A 194 -1.73 -33.01 7.25
N LYS A 195 -1.06 -32.48 6.24
CA LYS A 195 -0.75 -33.19 5.01
C LYS A 195 0.32 -34.28 5.21
N GLU A 196 0.24 -35.32 4.41
CA GLU A 196 1.09 -36.52 4.52
C GLU A 196 2.59 -36.21 4.50
N TYR A 197 3.06 -35.33 3.65
CA TYR A 197 4.47 -34.96 3.58
C TYR A 197 4.98 -34.26 4.84
N VAL A 198 4.12 -33.51 5.56
CA VAL A 198 4.45 -32.92 6.86
C VAL A 198 4.51 -33.98 7.94
N GLN A 199 3.58 -34.93 7.92
CA GLN A 199 3.58 -36.06 8.85
C GLN A 199 4.81 -36.95 8.64
N ALA A 200 5.16 -37.25 7.40
CA ALA A 200 6.37 -38.00 7.06
C ALA A 200 7.65 -37.28 7.60
N ALA A 201 7.73 -35.95 7.42
CA ALA A 201 8.84 -35.18 7.95
C ALA A 201 8.94 -35.21 9.49
N ARG A 202 7.79 -35.30 10.19
CA ARG A 202 7.74 -35.48 11.65
C ARG A 202 8.27 -36.85 12.07
N VAL A 203 7.82 -37.92 11.39
CA VAL A 203 8.23 -39.29 11.67
C VAL A 203 9.73 -39.48 11.43
N THR A 204 10.31 -38.82 10.42
CA THR A 204 11.74 -38.83 10.15
C THR A 204 12.56 -37.94 11.10
N GLY A 205 11.93 -37.32 12.12
CA GLY A 205 12.63 -36.54 13.14
C GLY A 205 13.09 -35.15 12.70
N VAL A 206 12.54 -34.59 11.63
CA VAL A 206 12.88 -33.21 11.19
C VAL A 206 12.39 -32.20 12.24
N ALA A 207 13.26 -31.27 12.63
CA ALA A 207 12.97 -30.27 13.65
C ALA A 207 11.76 -29.39 13.24
N PRO A 208 10.83 -29.06 14.17
CA PRO A 208 9.60 -28.33 13.90
C PRO A 208 9.81 -26.98 13.15
N LEU A 209 10.82 -26.21 13.52
CA LEU A 209 11.17 -24.95 12.84
C LEU A 209 11.56 -25.18 11.36
N ARG A 210 12.24 -26.29 11.07
CA ARG A 210 12.60 -26.64 9.71
C ARG A 210 11.38 -27.08 8.91
N ILE A 211 10.45 -27.81 9.54
CA ILE A 211 9.17 -28.16 8.92
C ILE A 211 8.37 -26.89 8.60
N MET A 212 8.25 -25.98 9.56
CA MET A 212 7.55 -24.71 9.36
C MET A 212 8.14 -23.91 8.19
N GLY A 213 9.47 -23.70 8.19
CA GLY A 213 10.13 -22.84 7.21
C GLY A 213 10.29 -23.47 5.82
N LYS A 214 10.57 -24.78 5.73
CA LYS A 214 10.85 -25.43 4.44
C LYS A 214 9.66 -26.16 3.82
N HIS A 215 8.71 -26.62 4.62
CA HIS A 215 7.61 -27.44 4.12
C HIS A 215 6.26 -26.72 4.18
N VAL A 216 5.97 -25.98 5.26
CA VAL A 216 4.67 -25.31 5.42
C VAL A 216 4.67 -23.92 4.80
N LEU A 217 5.64 -23.07 5.16
CA LEU A 217 5.70 -21.68 4.72
C LEU A 217 5.62 -21.50 3.19
N PRO A 218 6.36 -22.25 2.35
CA PRO A 218 6.28 -22.05 0.90
C PRO A 218 4.87 -22.28 0.33
N ASN A 219 4.13 -23.26 0.89
CA ASN A 219 2.78 -23.58 0.44
C ASN A 219 1.73 -22.55 0.90
N VAL A 220 1.97 -21.90 2.04
CA VAL A 220 1.11 -20.83 2.56
C VAL A 220 1.37 -19.48 1.85
N MET A 221 2.58 -19.27 1.31
CA MET A 221 2.97 -18.00 0.68
C MET A 221 2.11 -17.60 -0.50
N THR A 222 1.55 -18.53 -1.25
CA THR A 222 0.61 -18.21 -2.36
C THR A 222 -0.57 -17.40 -1.84
N THR A 223 -1.19 -17.85 -0.73
CA THR A 223 -2.30 -17.13 -0.09
C THR A 223 -1.86 -15.76 0.45
N VAL A 224 -0.65 -15.66 0.99
CA VAL A 224 -0.09 -14.38 1.49
C VAL A 224 0.11 -13.39 0.36
N ILE A 225 0.69 -13.82 -0.78
CA ILE A 225 0.92 -12.96 -1.95
C ILE A 225 -0.41 -12.40 -2.46
N VAL A 226 -1.41 -13.27 -2.64
CA VAL A 226 -2.75 -12.84 -3.09
C VAL A 226 -3.38 -11.86 -2.11
N LEU A 227 -3.33 -12.14 -0.79
CA LEU A 227 -3.84 -11.22 0.22
C LEU A 227 -3.08 -9.88 0.18
N SER A 228 -1.77 -9.90 -0.04
CA SER A 228 -0.95 -8.69 -0.08
C SER A 228 -1.34 -7.76 -1.23
N THR A 229 -1.60 -8.30 -2.43
CA THR A 229 -2.03 -7.47 -3.56
C THR A 229 -3.34 -6.75 -3.28
N MET A 230 -4.28 -7.40 -2.59
CA MET A 230 -5.55 -6.80 -2.20
C MET A 230 -5.41 -5.75 -1.07
N LYS A 231 -4.36 -5.85 -0.25
CA LYS A 231 -4.15 -4.96 0.90
C LYS A 231 -3.37 -3.69 0.58
N VAL A 232 -2.60 -3.68 -0.49
CA VAL A 232 -1.80 -2.50 -0.88
C VAL A 232 -2.67 -1.25 -1.00
N GLY A 233 -3.77 -1.30 -1.75
CA GLY A 233 -4.67 -0.16 -1.92
C GLY A 233 -5.26 0.35 -0.61
N GLY A 234 -5.68 -0.57 0.28
CA GLY A 234 -6.21 -0.21 1.59
C GLY A 234 -5.19 0.45 2.51
N LEU A 235 -3.92 0.01 2.48
CA LEU A 235 -2.87 0.60 3.31
C LEU A 235 -2.36 1.94 2.74
N ILE A 236 -2.38 2.15 1.42
CA ILE A 236 -2.17 3.47 0.81
C ILE A 236 -3.28 4.44 1.25
N LEU A 237 -4.54 3.99 1.25
CA LEU A 237 -5.65 4.82 1.72
C LEU A 237 -5.55 5.12 3.22
N ALA A 238 -5.08 4.18 4.03
CA ALA A 238 -4.83 4.40 5.45
C ALA A 238 -3.73 5.45 5.68
N GLU A 239 -2.62 5.39 4.92
CA GLU A 239 -1.59 6.43 4.92
C GLU A 239 -2.19 7.79 4.58
N ALA A 240 -2.92 7.88 3.46
CA ALA A 240 -3.52 9.13 3.01
C ALA A 240 -4.49 9.71 4.06
N THR A 241 -5.26 8.84 4.74
CA THR A 241 -6.18 9.27 5.82
C THR A 241 -5.42 9.81 7.02
N LEU A 242 -4.35 9.13 7.48
CA LEU A 242 -3.53 9.62 8.60
C LEU A 242 -2.82 10.93 8.26
N SER A 243 -2.33 11.07 7.04
CA SER A 243 -1.71 12.30 6.54
C SER A 243 -2.72 13.44 6.44
N PHE A 244 -3.94 13.18 5.96
CA PHE A 244 -5.05 14.13 5.96
C PHE A 244 -5.41 14.60 7.37
N LEU A 245 -5.44 13.69 8.36
CA LEU A 245 -5.70 14.01 9.77
C LEU A 245 -4.50 14.68 10.47
N GLY A 246 -3.40 14.92 9.76
CA GLY A 246 -2.25 15.66 10.29
C GLY A 246 -1.28 14.85 11.12
N VAL A 247 -1.43 13.53 11.23
CA VAL A 247 -0.51 12.61 11.94
C VAL A 247 0.26 11.67 11.00
N GLY A 248 0.19 11.94 9.70
CA GLY A 248 0.90 11.20 8.66
C GLY A 248 2.33 11.65 8.44
N VAL A 249 2.70 11.84 7.19
CA VAL A 249 4.03 12.27 6.74
C VAL A 249 4.37 13.68 7.24
N PRO A 250 5.66 14.03 7.47
CA PRO A 250 6.07 15.40 7.76
C PRO A 250 5.66 16.38 6.64
N VAL A 251 5.44 17.64 7.00
CA VAL A 251 4.98 18.69 6.06
C VAL A 251 6.02 18.97 4.95
N THR A 252 7.30 18.67 5.23
CA THR A 252 8.43 18.81 4.30
C THR A 252 8.36 17.79 3.15
N GLU A 253 7.69 16.67 3.38
CA GLU A 253 7.58 15.57 2.42
C GLU A 253 6.10 15.32 2.10
N PRO A 254 5.55 15.88 1.05
CA PRO A 254 4.15 15.72 0.75
C PRO A 254 3.80 14.30 0.33
N SER A 255 2.76 13.76 0.94
CA SER A 255 2.02 12.60 0.44
C SER A 255 0.74 13.04 -0.24
N LEU A 256 0.09 12.13 -0.95
CA LEU A 256 -1.20 12.42 -1.57
C LEU A 256 -2.25 12.85 -0.53
N GLY A 257 -2.23 12.25 0.67
CA GLY A 257 -3.13 12.61 1.76
C GLY A 257 -2.89 14.03 2.29
N MET A 258 -1.63 14.47 2.36
CA MET A 258 -1.28 15.84 2.73
C MET A 258 -1.74 16.85 1.67
N LEU A 259 -1.61 16.50 0.37
CA LEU A 259 -2.11 17.36 -0.71
C LEU A 259 -3.63 17.54 -0.62
N VAL A 260 -4.38 16.46 -0.33
CA VAL A 260 -5.84 16.56 -0.11
C VAL A 260 -6.14 17.47 1.08
N LYS A 261 -5.39 17.36 2.18
CA LYS A 261 -5.58 18.21 3.37
C LYS A 261 -5.37 19.69 3.03
N ASN A 262 -4.27 20.02 2.40
CA ASN A 262 -3.97 21.41 2.01
C ASN A 262 -5.04 21.98 1.08
N GLY A 263 -5.52 21.17 0.14
CA GLY A 263 -6.61 21.58 -0.74
C GLY A 263 -7.96 21.71 -0.02
N PHE A 264 -8.21 20.89 0.99
CA PHE A 264 -9.44 20.97 1.79
C PHE A 264 -9.55 22.29 2.56
N ASP A 265 -8.44 22.82 3.07
CA ASP A 265 -8.39 24.06 3.82
C ASP A 265 -8.82 25.28 2.96
N VAL A 266 -8.65 25.20 1.62
CA VAL A 266 -9.02 26.27 0.67
C VAL A 266 -10.21 25.91 -0.22
N LEU A 267 -10.81 24.74 -0.05
CA LEU A 267 -11.90 24.21 -0.87
C LEU A 267 -13.10 25.16 -0.94
N PHE A 268 -13.53 25.65 0.22
CA PHE A 268 -14.69 26.56 0.33
C PHE A 268 -14.39 28.00 -0.14
N SER A 269 -13.13 28.31 -0.42
CA SER A 269 -12.72 29.58 -1.04
C SER A 269 -12.78 29.52 -2.57
N GLY A 270 -13.28 28.42 -3.17
CA GLY A 270 -13.45 28.26 -4.59
C GLY A 270 -12.30 27.54 -5.31
N TYR A 271 -11.20 27.21 -4.62
CA TYR A 271 -10.01 26.55 -5.19
C TYR A 271 -10.14 25.02 -5.15
N TRP A 272 -11.24 24.50 -5.69
CA TRP A 272 -11.63 23.09 -5.60
C TRP A 272 -10.61 22.10 -6.18
N TRP A 273 -9.87 22.50 -7.23
CA TRP A 273 -8.91 21.65 -7.91
C TRP A 273 -7.76 21.20 -7.01
N ILE A 274 -7.38 22.01 -6.00
CA ILE A 274 -6.29 21.71 -5.08
C ILE A 274 -6.60 20.48 -4.22
N ALA A 275 -7.87 20.25 -3.89
CA ALA A 275 -8.32 19.07 -3.12
C ALA A 275 -8.75 17.90 -4.03
N VAL A 276 -9.51 18.23 -5.10
CA VAL A 276 -10.16 17.21 -5.94
C VAL A 276 -9.13 16.44 -6.78
N MET A 277 -8.10 17.10 -7.32
CA MET A 277 -7.09 16.41 -8.14
C MET A 277 -6.30 15.35 -7.37
N PRO A 278 -5.77 15.62 -6.15
CA PRO A 278 -5.14 14.58 -5.34
C PRO A 278 -6.12 13.47 -4.94
N GLY A 279 -7.36 13.80 -4.61
CA GLY A 279 -8.40 12.81 -4.30
C GLY A 279 -8.68 11.86 -5.47
N LEU A 280 -8.84 12.39 -6.68
CA LEU A 280 -9.01 11.59 -7.89
C LEU A 280 -7.77 10.73 -8.19
N TYR A 281 -6.57 11.25 -7.94
CA TYR A 281 -5.34 10.48 -8.16
C TYR A 281 -5.22 9.32 -7.18
N ILE A 282 -5.56 9.51 -5.88
CA ILE A 282 -5.65 8.43 -4.89
C ILE A 282 -6.66 7.37 -5.36
N MET A 283 -7.83 7.81 -5.80
CA MET A 283 -8.88 6.91 -6.32
C MET A 283 -8.35 6.07 -7.48
N LEU A 284 -7.66 6.66 -8.45
CA LEU A 284 -7.11 5.95 -9.61
C LEU A 284 -6.06 4.91 -9.20
N ILE A 285 -5.12 5.26 -8.30
CA ILE A 285 -4.10 4.33 -7.80
C ILE A 285 -4.75 3.15 -7.08
N VAL A 286 -5.63 3.44 -6.13
CA VAL A 286 -6.29 2.41 -5.30
C VAL A 286 -7.17 1.52 -6.16
N PHE A 287 -7.92 2.10 -7.09
CA PHE A 287 -8.78 1.37 -8.01
C PHE A 287 -7.96 0.44 -8.93
N GLY A 288 -6.90 0.96 -9.55
CA GLY A 288 -6.02 0.16 -10.41
C GLY A 288 -5.36 -1.01 -9.67
N ILE A 289 -4.84 -0.75 -8.46
CA ILE A 289 -4.20 -1.79 -7.64
C ILE A 289 -5.21 -2.84 -7.17
N ASN A 290 -6.40 -2.43 -6.72
CA ASN A 290 -7.41 -3.35 -6.21
C ASN A 290 -7.96 -4.25 -7.33
N LEU A 291 -8.30 -3.70 -8.50
CA LEU A 291 -8.76 -4.51 -9.64
C LEU A 291 -7.69 -5.50 -10.11
N LEU A 292 -6.43 -5.09 -10.11
CA LEU A 292 -5.32 -6.00 -10.43
C LEU A 292 -5.17 -7.09 -9.35
N GLY A 293 -5.35 -6.73 -8.08
CA GLY A 293 -5.36 -7.66 -6.96
C GLY A 293 -6.49 -8.69 -7.06
N ASP A 294 -7.68 -8.27 -7.42
CA ASP A 294 -8.85 -9.15 -7.64
C ASP A 294 -8.60 -10.12 -8.80
N PHE A 295 -8.06 -9.65 -9.93
CA PHE A 295 -7.67 -10.53 -11.03
C PHE A 295 -6.65 -11.58 -10.59
N LEU A 296 -5.61 -11.19 -9.83
CA LEU A 296 -4.60 -12.14 -9.34
C LEU A 296 -5.22 -13.15 -8.34
N ARG A 297 -6.14 -12.70 -7.51
CA ARG A 297 -6.87 -13.58 -6.59
C ARG A 297 -7.65 -14.65 -7.34
N ASP A 298 -8.40 -14.26 -8.36
CA ASP A 298 -9.25 -15.18 -9.12
C ASP A 298 -8.38 -16.19 -9.90
N GLU A 299 -7.27 -15.76 -10.47
CA GLU A 299 -6.37 -16.60 -11.23
C GLU A 299 -5.60 -17.61 -10.35
N PHE A 300 -5.18 -17.20 -9.15
CA PHE A 300 -4.48 -18.07 -8.20
C PHE A 300 -5.40 -18.88 -7.29
N ASN A 301 -6.72 -18.77 -7.43
CA ASN A 301 -7.66 -19.54 -6.65
C ASN A 301 -7.92 -20.92 -7.29
N PRO A 302 -7.41 -22.02 -6.70
CA PRO A 302 -7.55 -23.34 -7.30
C PRO A 302 -8.99 -23.90 -7.27
N LYS A 303 -9.92 -23.23 -6.56
CA LYS A 303 -11.33 -23.64 -6.47
C LYS A 303 -12.19 -23.08 -7.61
N LEU A 304 -11.67 -22.16 -8.39
CA LEU A 304 -12.38 -21.56 -9.53
C LEU A 304 -11.91 -22.16 -10.87
N LYS A 305 -10.90 -22.99 -10.86
CA LYS A 305 -10.45 -23.86 -11.95
C LYS A 305 -10.88 -25.30 -11.67
#